data_786c1a9449c168de1bad8960319ad6a8
#
_entry.id   786c1a9449c168de1bad8960319ad6a8
#
_cell.length_a   1.000
_cell.length_b   1.000
_cell.length_c   1.000
_cell.angle_alpha   90.00
_cell.angle_beta   90.00
_cell.angle_gamma   90.00
#
_symmetry.space_group_name_H-M   'P 1'
#
loop_
_entity.id
_entity.type
_entity.pdbx_description
1 polymer ?
#
loop_
_entity_poly.entity_id
_entity_poly.type
_entity_poly.pdbx_seq_one_letter_code
_entity_poly.pdbx_strand_id
1 'polypeptide(L)'
;NVKIREKSYKVNLLQKLFYKNYYISLKIARYENGSGIGLHTDNPHKITAALLYFGYSDFISRENGGTQFYRKNTSSEIGDNEYLIHEDFTLIDDVSPIQNRLMGFIRSNDSWHGVAPLENIPNNVFRDTFQINMMKCTNYSSELLFLTKLKNKVKKLLGTYK
;
A
#
# COMPACT_ATOMS: atom_id res chain seq x y z
N ASN A 1 -17.85 4.88 0.76
CA ASN A 1 -17.39 3.54 0.37
C ASN A 1 -16.17 3.63 -0.52
N VAL A 2 -15.06 2.98 -0.12
CA VAL A 2 -13.84 2.90 -0.93
C VAL A 2 -13.93 1.69 -1.84
N LYS A 3 -13.88 1.89 -3.16
CA LYS A 3 -13.80 0.79 -4.13
C LYS A 3 -12.34 0.56 -4.49
N ILE A 4 -11.79 -0.57 -4.06
CA ILE A 4 -10.40 -0.95 -4.33
C ILE A 4 -10.39 -2.11 -5.31
N ARG A 5 -9.68 -1.95 -6.43
CA ARG A 5 -9.30 -3.05 -7.33
C ARG A 5 -7.80 -3.27 -7.22
N GLU A 6 -7.43 -4.43 -6.75
CA GLU A 6 -6.04 -4.84 -6.63
C GLU A 6 -5.68 -5.86 -7.70
N LYS A 7 -4.56 -5.63 -8.38
CA LYS A 7 -3.95 -6.61 -9.27
C LYS A 7 -2.48 -6.75 -8.90
N SER A 8 -2.11 -7.94 -8.43
CA SER A 8 -0.72 -8.27 -8.15
C SER A 8 -0.09 -8.91 -9.37
N TYR A 9 0.98 -8.32 -9.87
CA TYR A 9 1.79 -8.92 -10.93
C TYR A 9 2.93 -9.70 -10.29
N LYS A 10 2.85 -11.02 -10.39
CA LYS A 10 3.99 -11.87 -10.02
C LYS A 10 5.07 -11.73 -11.07
N VAL A 11 6.26 -11.39 -10.63
CA VAL A 11 7.46 -11.36 -11.44
C VAL A 11 7.69 -12.74 -12.06
N ASN A 12 8.07 -12.82 -13.34
CA ASN A 12 8.31 -14.11 -14.01
C ASN A 12 9.53 -14.85 -13.41
N LEU A 13 9.72 -16.13 -13.77
CA LEU A 13 10.71 -17.03 -13.15
C LEU A 13 12.16 -16.51 -13.25
N LEU A 14 12.53 -15.86 -14.35
CA LEU A 14 13.86 -15.27 -14.56
C LEU A 14 14.08 -14.02 -13.69
N GLN A 15 13.06 -13.17 -13.57
CA GLN A 15 13.12 -12.03 -12.67
C GLN A 15 13.18 -12.47 -11.19
N LYS A 16 12.57 -13.60 -10.83
CA LYS A 16 12.69 -14.19 -9.48
C LYS A 16 14.11 -14.60 -9.09
N LEU A 17 14.96 -14.96 -10.04
CA LEU A 17 16.38 -15.24 -9.78
C LEU A 17 17.17 -13.99 -9.36
N PHE A 18 16.77 -12.82 -9.84
CA PHE A 18 17.43 -11.54 -9.55
C PHE A 18 16.72 -10.72 -8.46
N TYR A 19 15.39 -10.91 -8.27
CA TYR A 19 14.55 -10.16 -7.31
C TYR A 19 13.82 -11.10 -6.34
N LYS A 20 14.56 -12.02 -5.74
CA LYS A 20 14.02 -13.12 -4.92
C LYS A 20 13.06 -12.71 -3.81
N ASN A 21 13.08 -11.45 -3.37
CA ASN A 21 12.44 -11.06 -2.12
C ASN A 21 11.36 -9.99 -2.26
N TYR A 22 11.07 -9.51 -3.48
CA TYR A 22 10.18 -8.36 -3.69
C TYR A 22 9.22 -8.59 -4.87
N TYR A 23 8.06 -7.94 -4.79
CA TYR A 23 7.12 -7.86 -5.90
C TYR A 23 6.47 -6.48 -5.93
N ILE A 24 5.91 -6.10 -7.07
CA ILE A 24 5.14 -4.88 -7.25
C ILE A 24 3.65 -5.22 -7.15
N SER A 25 2.95 -4.54 -6.26
CA SER A 25 1.49 -4.56 -6.16
C SER A 25 0.94 -3.28 -6.75
N LEU A 26 0.00 -3.42 -7.69
CA LEU A 26 -0.70 -2.30 -8.32
C LEU A 26 -2.15 -2.30 -7.86
N LYS A 27 -2.64 -1.13 -7.41
CA LYS A 27 -4.01 -0.95 -6.95
C LYS A 27 -4.61 0.30 -7.59
N ILE A 28 -5.88 0.22 -7.93
CA ILE A 28 -6.69 1.40 -8.24
C ILE A 28 -7.67 1.58 -7.09
N ALA A 29 -7.68 2.76 -6.50
CA ALA A 29 -8.61 3.11 -5.44
C ALA A 29 -9.43 4.32 -5.85
N ARG A 30 -10.73 4.23 -5.63
CA ARG A 30 -11.70 5.30 -5.82
C ARG A 30 -12.35 5.62 -4.50
N TYR A 31 -12.36 6.89 -4.16
CA TYR A 31 -12.97 7.44 -2.96
C TYR A 31 -14.18 8.30 -3.36
N GLU A 32 -15.28 8.08 -2.69
CA GLU A 32 -16.56 8.79 -2.87
C GLU A 32 -16.78 9.74 -1.68
N ASN A 33 -17.82 10.57 -1.75
CA ASN A 33 -18.22 11.43 -0.65
C ASN A 33 -18.36 10.65 0.67
N GLY A 34 -17.88 11.19 1.76
CA GLY A 34 -17.80 10.54 3.07
C GLY A 34 -16.68 9.50 3.23
N SER A 35 -15.83 9.31 2.21
CA SER A 35 -14.71 8.37 2.27
C SER A 35 -13.43 9.06 2.73
N GLY A 36 -12.65 8.35 3.54
CA GLY A 36 -11.31 8.74 3.96
C GLY A 36 -10.54 7.51 4.43
N ILE A 37 -9.32 7.69 4.82
CA ILE A 37 -8.53 6.65 5.51
C ILE A 37 -8.01 7.26 6.80
N GLY A 38 -8.36 6.64 7.91
CA GLY A 38 -7.84 7.04 9.22
C GLY A 38 -6.32 6.93 9.31
N LEU A 39 -5.78 7.52 10.34
CA LEU A 39 -4.36 7.55 10.63
C LEU A 39 -3.82 6.12 10.84
N HIS A 40 -2.79 5.75 10.09
CA HIS A 40 -2.17 4.42 10.18
C HIS A 40 -0.73 4.44 9.65
N THR A 41 0.02 3.38 9.92
CA THR A 41 1.20 3.00 9.15
C THR A 41 0.86 1.84 8.24
N ASP A 42 1.55 1.74 7.12
CA ASP A 42 1.36 0.65 6.19
C ASP A 42 1.82 -0.71 6.74
N ASN A 43 1.31 -1.77 6.12
CA ASN A 43 1.70 -3.15 6.43
C ASN A 43 3.25 -3.31 6.45
N PRO A 44 3.84 -4.01 7.45
CA PRO A 44 5.29 -4.22 7.58
C PRO A 44 5.98 -4.85 6.35
N HIS A 45 5.23 -5.52 5.49
CA HIS A 45 5.75 -6.09 4.24
C HIS A 45 5.82 -5.08 3.09
N LYS A 46 5.20 -3.90 3.21
CA LYS A 46 5.36 -2.82 2.25
C LYS A 46 6.70 -2.13 2.48
N ILE A 47 7.43 -1.84 1.41
CA ILE A 47 8.72 -1.12 1.46
C ILE A 47 8.51 0.32 1.04
N THR A 48 7.85 0.50 -0.09
CA THR A 48 7.51 1.83 -0.60
C THR A 48 6.06 1.87 -1.06
N ALA A 49 5.46 3.04 -0.97
CA ALA A 49 4.20 3.36 -1.60
C ALA A 49 4.42 4.54 -2.54
N ALA A 50 3.91 4.43 -3.76
CA ALA A 50 3.80 5.55 -4.68
C ALA A 50 2.34 5.67 -5.13
N LEU A 51 1.83 6.90 -5.17
CA LEU A 51 0.46 7.23 -5.54
C LEU A 51 0.47 8.21 -6.71
N LEU A 52 -0.11 7.80 -7.82
CA LEU A 52 -0.42 8.69 -8.93
C LEU A 52 -1.89 9.09 -8.79
N TYR A 53 -2.13 10.38 -8.65
CA TYR A 53 -3.49 10.94 -8.67
C TYR A 53 -3.92 11.15 -10.12
N PHE A 54 -5.09 10.62 -10.46
CA PHE A 54 -5.70 10.82 -11.77
C PHE A 54 -7.18 11.14 -11.59
N GLY A 55 -7.66 12.08 -12.26
CA GLY A 55 -8.97 12.66 -12.02
C GLY A 55 -8.82 14.11 -11.59
N TYR A 56 -9.65 14.94 -12.16
CA TYR A 56 -9.66 16.37 -11.85
C TYR A 56 -11.01 16.75 -11.27
N SER A 57 -10.99 17.53 -10.20
CA SER A 57 -12.18 18.17 -9.66
C SER A 57 -11.79 19.32 -8.76
N ASP A 58 -12.45 20.45 -8.91
CA ASP A 58 -12.31 21.62 -8.03
C ASP A 58 -12.84 21.35 -6.61
N PHE A 59 -13.63 20.31 -6.41
CA PHE A 59 -14.14 19.89 -5.10
C PHE A 59 -13.13 19.11 -4.26
N ILE A 60 -12.02 18.67 -4.87
CA ILE A 60 -10.99 17.88 -4.21
C ILE A 60 -9.78 18.76 -3.99
N SER A 61 -9.42 18.95 -2.73
CA SER A 61 -8.32 19.82 -2.30
C SER A 61 -7.38 19.09 -1.35
N ARG A 62 -6.44 19.83 -0.78
CA ARG A 62 -5.58 19.37 0.28
C ARG A 62 -6.40 18.96 1.51
N GLU A 63 -7.31 19.82 1.95
CA GLU A 63 -8.16 19.62 3.11
C GLU A 63 -9.28 18.60 2.86
N ASN A 64 -9.65 18.43 1.60
CA ASN A 64 -10.76 17.57 1.16
C ASN A 64 -10.24 16.46 0.24
N GLY A 65 -9.70 15.41 0.82
CA GLY A 65 -9.14 14.25 0.11
C GLY A 65 -7.61 14.24 -0.03
N GLY A 66 -6.89 15.17 0.59
CA GLY A 66 -5.43 15.18 0.64
C GLY A 66 -4.85 13.92 1.30
N THR A 67 -3.63 13.55 0.92
CA THR A 67 -2.88 12.53 1.64
C THR A 67 -2.05 13.20 2.71
N GLN A 68 -2.38 12.91 3.96
CA GLN A 68 -1.86 13.55 5.15
C GLN A 68 -0.75 12.72 5.79
N PHE A 69 0.34 13.36 6.21
CA PHE A 69 1.44 12.76 6.93
C PHE A 69 1.54 13.34 8.34
N TYR A 70 1.83 12.47 9.29
CA TYR A 70 1.81 12.82 10.70
C TYR A 70 3.09 12.39 11.43
N ARG A 71 3.42 13.13 12.48
CA ARG A 71 4.42 12.77 13.48
C ARG A 71 3.73 12.43 14.78
N LYS A 72 4.09 11.31 15.39
CA LYS A 72 3.66 10.97 16.74
C LYS A 72 4.35 11.89 17.76
N ASN A 73 3.59 12.45 18.68
CA ASN A 73 4.08 13.42 19.67
C ASN A 73 4.69 12.76 20.90
N THR A 74 4.26 11.54 21.22
CA THR A 74 4.69 10.82 22.43
C THR A 74 5.35 9.51 22.08
N SER A 75 6.24 9.04 22.96
CA SER A 75 6.87 7.72 22.89
C SER A 75 6.00 6.61 23.49
N SER A 76 4.73 6.88 23.84
CA SER A 76 3.83 5.88 24.37
C SER A 76 3.67 4.73 23.36
N GLU A 77 3.86 3.50 23.83
CA GLU A 77 3.54 2.30 23.06
C GLU A 77 2.01 2.28 22.86
N ILE A 78 1.60 2.38 21.60
CA ILE A 78 0.19 2.19 21.26
C ILE A 78 0.00 0.68 21.16
N GLY A 79 -0.83 0.12 22.01
CA GLY A 79 -1.28 -1.26 21.89
C GLY A 79 -1.98 -1.47 20.53
N ASP A 80 -1.90 -2.67 19.97
CA ASP A 80 -2.40 -3.03 18.63
C ASP A 80 -3.91 -2.77 18.40
N ASN A 81 -4.66 -2.37 19.43
CA ASN A 81 -6.12 -2.19 19.42
C ASN A 81 -6.62 -0.83 19.93
N GLU A 82 -5.75 0.13 20.18
CA GLU A 82 -6.20 1.46 20.60
C GLU A 82 -6.61 2.32 19.40
N TYR A 83 -7.79 2.92 19.47
CA TYR A 83 -8.22 3.98 18.59
C TYR A 83 -7.23 5.13 18.72
N LEU A 84 -6.47 5.40 17.67
CA LEU A 84 -5.49 6.48 17.65
C LEU A 84 -6.21 7.82 17.83
N ILE A 85 -5.95 8.49 18.92
CA ILE A 85 -6.48 9.82 19.21
C ILE A 85 -5.61 10.80 18.40
N HIS A 86 -6.23 11.62 17.56
CA HIS A 86 -5.51 12.61 16.73
C HIS A 86 -4.64 13.58 17.54
N GLU A 87 -4.94 13.78 18.82
CA GLU A 87 -4.18 14.64 19.76
C GLU A 87 -2.74 14.15 19.97
N ASP A 88 -2.49 12.85 19.81
CA ASP A 88 -1.14 12.28 19.93
C ASP A 88 -0.27 12.49 18.67
N PHE A 89 -0.82 13.12 17.65
CA PHE A 89 -0.16 13.28 16.36
C PHE A 89 -0.20 14.72 15.88
N THR A 90 0.91 15.16 15.31
CA THR A 90 1.00 16.46 14.62
C THR A 90 1.02 16.25 13.13
N LEU A 91 0.12 16.90 12.39
CA LEU A 91 0.18 16.96 10.92
C LEU A 91 1.47 17.66 10.51
N ILE A 92 2.29 16.99 9.71
CA ILE A 92 3.58 17.54 9.23
C ILE A 92 3.55 17.89 7.75
N ASP A 93 2.70 17.25 6.97
CA ASP A 93 2.52 17.55 5.54
C ASP A 93 1.16 17.05 5.06
N ASP A 94 0.67 17.70 4.02
CA ASP A 94 -0.59 17.34 3.37
C ASP A 94 -0.44 17.53 1.85
N VAL A 95 -0.52 16.44 1.11
CA VAL A 95 -0.32 16.42 -0.33
C VAL A 95 -1.66 16.49 -1.06
N SER A 96 -1.91 17.63 -1.71
CA SER A 96 -3.09 17.78 -2.57
C SER A 96 -3.14 16.75 -3.69
N PRO A 97 -4.28 16.11 -3.93
CA PRO A 97 -4.46 15.11 -4.98
C PRO A 97 -4.66 15.74 -6.36
N ILE A 98 -3.69 16.51 -6.80
CA ILE A 98 -3.71 17.18 -8.11
C ILE A 98 -3.52 16.13 -9.22
N GLN A 99 -4.29 16.25 -10.28
CA GLN A 99 -4.19 15.38 -11.46
C GLN A 99 -2.75 15.30 -11.99
N ASN A 100 -2.32 14.09 -12.33
CA ASN A 100 -0.98 13.76 -12.81
C ASN A 100 0.16 13.97 -11.80
N ARG A 101 -0.16 14.24 -10.54
CA ARG A 101 0.84 14.26 -9.47
C ARG A 101 1.18 12.84 -9.07
N LEU A 102 2.47 12.52 -9.07
CA LEU A 102 3.03 11.33 -8.44
C LEU A 102 3.71 11.75 -7.14
N MET A 103 3.33 11.09 -6.06
CA MET A 103 4.01 11.19 -4.76
C MET A 103 4.44 9.80 -4.31
N GLY A 104 5.40 9.72 -3.40
CA GLY A 104 5.79 8.44 -2.83
C GLY A 104 6.54 8.60 -1.51
N PHE A 105 6.52 7.54 -0.71
CA PHE A 105 7.23 7.49 0.55
C PHE A 105 7.76 6.09 0.85
N ILE A 106 8.76 6.02 1.73
CA ILE A 106 9.31 4.77 2.26
C ILE A 106 8.54 4.42 3.52
N ARG A 107 8.07 3.18 3.60
CA ARG A 107 7.39 2.67 4.80
C ARG A 107 8.39 2.52 5.95
N SER A 108 8.04 3.09 7.09
CA SER A 108 8.70 2.86 8.38
C SER A 108 7.64 2.66 9.48
N ASN A 109 8.07 2.37 10.70
CA ASN A 109 7.14 2.32 11.83
C ASN A 109 6.58 3.71 12.19
N ASP A 110 7.25 4.77 11.72
CA ASP A 110 6.89 6.17 11.98
C ASP A 110 6.31 6.87 10.74
N SER A 111 6.08 6.16 9.64
CA SER A 111 5.45 6.73 8.44
C SER A 111 3.92 6.80 8.58
N TRP A 112 3.47 7.53 9.60
CA TRP A 112 2.06 7.73 9.88
C TRP A 112 1.41 8.58 8.81
N HIS A 113 0.31 8.11 8.25
CA HIS A 113 -0.41 8.82 7.19
C HIS A 113 -1.88 8.43 7.14
N GLY A 114 -2.65 9.24 6.42
CA GLY A 114 -4.07 9.02 6.20
C GLY A 114 -4.54 9.73 4.93
N VAL A 115 -5.85 9.73 4.72
CA VAL A 115 -6.51 10.50 3.67
C VAL A 115 -7.60 11.32 4.32
N ALA A 116 -7.54 12.64 4.16
CA ALA A 116 -8.58 13.54 4.63
C ALA A 116 -9.95 13.08 4.10
N PRO A 117 -11.01 13.07 4.92
CA PRO A 117 -12.33 12.73 4.46
C PRO A 117 -12.76 13.59 3.27
N LEU A 118 -13.46 12.99 2.32
CA LEU A 118 -14.12 13.72 1.24
C LEU A 118 -15.49 14.15 1.72
N GLU A 119 -15.68 15.44 1.88
CA GLU A 119 -16.92 16.01 2.40
C GLU A 119 -17.55 16.96 1.40
N ASN A 120 -18.89 16.93 1.33
CA ASN A 120 -19.68 17.84 0.50
C ASN A 120 -19.30 17.85 -0.98
N ILE A 121 -18.83 16.73 -1.51
CA ILE A 121 -18.55 16.57 -2.93
C ILE A 121 -19.78 15.97 -3.66
N PRO A 122 -20.02 16.36 -4.92
CA PRO A 122 -21.09 15.75 -5.74
C PRO A 122 -20.90 14.24 -5.92
N ASN A 123 -22.00 13.49 -6.04
CA ASN A 123 -21.98 12.03 -6.18
C ASN A 123 -21.23 11.50 -7.42
N ASN A 124 -21.02 12.34 -8.42
CA ASN A 124 -20.26 12.03 -9.64
C ASN A 124 -18.79 12.47 -9.57
N VAL A 125 -18.36 13.01 -8.45
CA VAL A 125 -16.96 13.40 -8.20
C VAL A 125 -16.27 12.32 -7.40
N PHE A 126 -15.06 11.96 -7.81
CA PHE A 126 -14.28 10.90 -7.20
C PHE A 126 -12.81 11.32 -7.04
N ARG A 127 -12.20 10.87 -5.95
CA ARG A 127 -10.75 10.91 -5.80
C ARG A 127 -10.19 9.56 -6.25
N ASP A 128 -9.57 9.55 -7.41
CA ASP A 128 -8.99 8.36 -7.99
C ASP A 128 -7.47 8.32 -7.82
N THR A 129 -6.95 7.18 -7.39
CA THR A 129 -5.51 6.96 -7.25
C THR A 129 -5.09 5.63 -7.86
N PHE A 130 -3.92 5.65 -8.51
CA PHE A 130 -3.20 4.46 -8.88
C PHE A 130 -2.01 4.30 -7.93
N GLN A 131 -2.02 3.21 -7.18
CA GLN A 131 -1.01 2.92 -6.17
C GLN A 131 -0.02 1.89 -6.72
N ILE A 132 1.26 2.19 -6.60
CA ILE A 132 2.38 1.32 -6.97
C ILE A 132 3.13 1.02 -5.69
N ASN A 133 2.99 -0.20 -5.16
CA ASN A 133 3.61 -0.59 -3.91
C ASN A 133 4.70 -1.62 -4.16
N MET A 134 5.89 -1.39 -3.59
CA MET A 134 6.92 -2.41 -3.51
C MET A 134 6.73 -3.21 -2.23
N MET A 135 6.58 -4.53 -2.35
CA MET A 135 6.25 -5.44 -1.26
C MET A 135 7.34 -6.48 -1.07
N LYS A 136 7.63 -6.85 0.18
CA LYS A 136 8.43 -8.04 0.50
C LYS A 136 7.63 -9.30 0.23
N CYS A 137 8.26 -10.33 -0.33
CA CYS A 137 7.67 -11.66 -0.41
C CYS A 137 7.66 -12.31 0.98
N THR A 138 6.47 -12.65 1.47
CA THR A 138 6.30 -13.28 2.81
C THR A 138 6.47 -14.80 2.81
N ASN A 139 6.47 -15.43 1.64
CA ASN A 139 6.43 -16.89 1.51
C ASN A 139 7.72 -17.49 0.93
N TYR A 140 8.84 -17.25 1.61
CA TYR A 140 10.08 -18.00 1.33
C TYR A 140 9.88 -19.51 1.60
N SER A 141 9.04 -19.86 2.58
CA SER A 141 8.77 -21.26 2.94
C SER A 141 7.93 -22.02 1.90
N SER A 142 6.91 -21.42 1.30
CA SER A 142 6.06 -22.08 0.32
C SER A 142 6.75 -22.26 -1.04
N GLU A 143 7.59 -21.30 -1.43
CA GLU A 143 8.39 -21.42 -2.67
C GLU A 143 9.54 -22.43 -2.51
N LEU A 144 10.18 -22.47 -1.35
CA LEU A 144 11.17 -23.50 -1.04
C LEU A 144 10.53 -24.90 -1.02
N LEU A 145 9.32 -25.01 -0.46
CA LEU A 145 8.54 -26.24 -0.47
C LEU A 145 8.16 -26.66 -1.89
N PHE A 146 7.77 -25.71 -2.74
CA PHE A 146 7.46 -25.96 -4.15
C PHE A 146 8.69 -26.42 -4.94
N LEU A 147 9.82 -25.73 -4.78
CA LEU A 147 11.09 -26.11 -5.41
C LEU A 147 11.58 -27.47 -4.92
N THR A 148 11.42 -27.77 -3.62
CA THR A 148 11.74 -29.09 -3.06
C THR A 148 10.84 -30.18 -3.63
N LYS A 149 9.53 -29.92 -3.75
CA LYS A 149 8.57 -30.84 -4.40
C LYS A 149 8.91 -31.06 -5.88
N LEU A 150 9.26 -30.00 -6.60
CA LEU A 150 9.69 -30.08 -8.00
C LEU A 150 10.97 -30.89 -8.16
N LYS A 151 11.99 -30.62 -7.31
CA LYS A 151 13.26 -31.35 -7.27
C LYS A 151 13.04 -32.85 -7.00
N ASN A 152 12.15 -33.19 -6.06
CA ASN A 152 11.81 -34.57 -5.75
C ASN A 152 11.05 -35.24 -6.89
N LYS A 153 10.15 -34.52 -7.58
CA LYS A 153 9.42 -35.02 -8.75
C LYS A 153 10.37 -35.31 -9.93
N VAL A 154 11.34 -34.41 -10.16
CA VAL A 154 12.37 -34.58 -11.19
C VAL A 154 13.29 -35.77 -10.85
N LYS A 155 13.75 -35.89 -9.59
CA LYS A 155 14.52 -37.06 -9.14
C LYS A 155 13.77 -38.40 -9.37
N LYS A 156 12.46 -38.38 -9.06
CA LYS A 156 11.61 -39.60 -9.29
C LYS A 156 11.47 -39.95 -10.78
N LEU A 157 11.38 -38.92 -11.64
CA LEU A 157 11.31 -39.11 -13.12
C LEU A 157 12.63 -39.60 -13.72
N LEU A 158 13.76 -39.15 -13.12
CA LEU A 158 15.12 -39.53 -13.58
C LEU A 158 15.62 -40.85 -12.96
N GLY A 159 14.78 -41.57 -12.21
CA GLY A 159 15.13 -42.90 -11.66
C GLY A 159 16.27 -42.90 -10.63
N THR A 160 16.58 -41.77 -10.04
CA THR A 160 17.69 -41.60 -9.05
C THR A 160 17.28 -41.88 -7.61
N TYR A 161 16.23 -42.63 -7.37
CA TYR A 161 15.92 -43.23 -6.07
C TYR A 161 16.49 -44.67 -6.02
N LYS A 162 17.62 -44.81 -5.31
CA LYS A 162 17.97 -46.07 -4.64
C LYS A 162 17.40 -46.03 -3.23
#